data_9b0b3a43b976641c9d34be4aff775b31
#
_entry.id   9b0b3a43b976641c9d34be4aff775b31
#
_cell.length_a   1.000
_cell.length_b   1.000
_cell.length_c   1.000
_cell.angle_alpha   90.00
_cell.angle_beta   90.00
_cell.angle_gamma   90.00
#
_symmetry.space_group_name_H-M   'P 1'
#
loop_
_entity.id
_entity.type
_entity.pdbx_description
1 polymer ?
#
loop_
_entity_poly.entity_id
_entity_poly.type
_entity_poly.pdbx_seq_one_letter_code
_entity_poly.pdbx_strand_id
1 'polypeptide(L)'
;MADRTDFYFRQRVTEAELDIAFELLEKADRNLAADIGVYGIVSGAEPSQHQPVADLSIDLIAPARAYDHPGQRIFIGTDQVVNLSVDHAGIPTEVASSGNERWMAVFLQFERMLSDPRTDGNSQQVFFRRDESFQIIVRQAAEGVIGSAGKVPLVEGELLVCDVLRRAGQPQIICPG
;
A
#
# COMPACT_ATOMS: atom_id res chain seq x y z
N MET A 1 2.81 6.06 -25.48
CA MET A 1 4.03 6.74 -26.00
C MET A 1 4.51 7.66 -24.90
N ALA A 2 5.79 7.60 -24.52
CA ALA A 2 6.35 8.52 -23.52
C ALA A 2 6.81 9.80 -24.21
N ASP A 3 6.45 10.94 -23.63
CA ASP A 3 6.91 12.24 -24.09
C ASP A 3 8.34 12.49 -23.60
N ARG A 4 9.09 13.32 -24.32
CA ARG A 4 10.47 13.66 -23.99
C ARG A 4 10.65 15.16 -24.00
N THR A 5 11.36 15.70 -23.00
CA THR A 5 11.77 17.11 -22.98
C THR A 5 13.10 17.27 -23.70
N ASP A 6 13.17 18.17 -24.69
CA ASP A 6 14.40 18.52 -25.39
C ASP A 6 14.89 19.90 -24.94
N PHE A 7 16.16 20.00 -24.58
CA PHE A 7 16.83 21.25 -24.24
C PHE A 7 17.71 21.73 -25.40
N TYR A 8 17.67 23.03 -25.70
CA TYR A 8 18.54 23.59 -26.76
C TYR A 8 19.76 24.28 -26.18
N PHE A 9 20.73 24.48 -27.05
CA PHE A 9 21.98 25.14 -26.71
C PHE A 9 21.74 26.55 -26.13
N ARG A 10 22.33 26.83 -24.96
CA ARG A 10 22.17 28.05 -24.16
C ARG A 10 20.77 28.33 -23.60
N GLN A 11 19.89 27.35 -23.55
CA GLN A 11 18.62 27.49 -22.85
C GLN A 11 18.88 27.66 -21.33
N ARG A 12 18.19 28.63 -20.72
CA ARG A 12 18.12 28.72 -19.27
C ARG A 12 17.07 27.72 -18.80
N VAL A 13 17.50 26.68 -18.13
CA VAL A 13 16.59 25.67 -17.57
C VAL A 13 15.95 26.22 -16.31
N THR A 14 14.64 26.15 -16.22
CA THR A 14 13.84 26.51 -15.05
C THR A 14 13.56 25.27 -14.20
N GLU A 15 13.18 25.48 -12.93
CA GLU A 15 12.72 24.41 -12.04
C GLU A 15 11.58 23.61 -12.67
N ALA A 16 10.57 24.28 -13.19
CA ALA A 16 9.43 23.64 -13.84
C ALA A 16 9.80 22.73 -15.02
N GLU A 17 10.80 23.13 -15.83
CA GLU A 17 11.29 22.31 -16.95
C GLU A 17 12.03 21.06 -16.47
N LEU A 18 12.78 21.16 -15.35
CA LEU A 18 13.42 20.01 -14.73
C LEU A 18 12.39 19.05 -14.14
N ASP A 19 11.40 19.57 -13.42
CA ASP A 19 10.33 18.77 -12.83
C ASP A 19 9.57 17.99 -13.91
N ILE A 20 9.21 18.63 -15.01
CA ILE A 20 8.58 17.97 -16.15
C ILE A 20 9.48 16.88 -16.74
N ALA A 21 10.79 17.13 -16.87
CA ALA A 21 11.72 16.14 -17.40
C ALA A 21 11.79 14.89 -16.51
N PHE A 22 11.83 15.06 -15.19
CA PHE A 22 11.82 13.94 -14.24
C PHE A 22 10.48 13.21 -14.22
N GLU A 23 9.35 13.91 -14.24
CA GLU A 23 8.03 13.30 -14.35
C GLU A 23 7.88 12.42 -15.61
N LEU A 24 8.40 12.88 -16.73
CA LEU A 24 8.36 12.10 -17.98
C LEU A 24 9.22 10.84 -17.91
N LEU A 25 10.37 10.90 -17.24
CA LEU A 25 11.20 9.71 -17.00
C LEU A 25 10.51 8.70 -16.10
N GLU A 26 9.93 9.15 -14.98
CA GLU A 26 9.14 8.29 -14.10
C GLU A 26 7.92 7.68 -14.81
N LYS A 27 7.24 8.47 -15.63
CA LYS A 27 6.11 7.98 -16.43
C LYS A 27 6.55 6.92 -17.44
N ALA A 28 7.72 7.08 -18.05
CA ALA A 28 8.25 6.10 -18.98
C ALA A 28 8.56 4.77 -18.28
N ASP A 29 9.13 4.81 -17.07
CA ASP A 29 9.43 3.61 -16.28
C ASP A 29 8.14 2.89 -15.85
N ARG A 30 7.14 3.64 -15.37
CA ARG A 30 5.82 3.09 -15.02
C ARG A 30 5.09 2.48 -16.21
N ASN A 31 5.13 3.14 -17.36
CA ASN A 31 4.53 2.62 -18.59
C ASN A 31 5.16 1.27 -18.99
N LEU A 32 6.45 1.10 -18.79
CA LEU A 32 7.11 -0.17 -19.07
C LEU A 32 6.52 -1.30 -18.22
N ALA A 33 6.36 -1.09 -16.91
CA ALA A 33 5.76 -2.09 -16.03
C ALA A 33 4.29 -2.40 -16.42
N ALA A 34 3.50 -1.36 -16.72
CA ALA A 34 2.12 -1.48 -17.14
C ALA A 34 1.99 -2.19 -18.51
N ASP A 35 2.83 -1.84 -19.49
CA ASP A 35 2.78 -2.41 -20.84
C ASP A 35 3.14 -3.90 -20.87
N ILE A 36 4.05 -4.35 -19.99
CA ILE A 36 4.37 -5.77 -19.85
C ILE A 36 3.41 -6.52 -18.91
N GLY A 37 2.42 -5.81 -18.35
CA GLY A 37 1.38 -6.40 -17.52
C GLY A 37 1.84 -6.85 -16.13
N VAL A 38 2.89 -6.25 -15.58
CA VAL A 38 3.31 -6.52 -14.20
C VAL A 38 2.37 -5.81 -13.25
N TYR A 39 1.53 -6.59 -12.57
CA TYR A 39 0.56 -6.11 -11.61
C TYR A 39 0.38 -7.11 -10.47
N GLY A 40 0.29 -6.62 -9.24
CA GLY A 40 0.10 -7.44 -8.04
C GLY A 40 1.38 -7.66 -7.26
N ILE A 41 1.34 -8.61 -6.33
CA ILE A 41 2.48 -9.00 -5.50
C ILE A 41 3.36 -9.96 -6.31
N VAL A 42 4.58 -9.54 -6.59
CA VAL A 42 5.55 -10.33 -7.39
C VAL A 42 6.33 -11.28 -6.51
N SER A 43 6.67 -10.87 -5.28
CA SER A 43 7.38 -11.70 -4.31
C SER A 43 7.22 -11.18 -2.89
N GLY A 44 7.28 -12.06 -1.91
CA GLY A 44 7.16 -11.73 -0.48
C GLY A 44 5.76 -11.26 -0.08
N ALA A 45 5.68 -10.55 1.03
CA ALA A 45 4.43 -10.14 1.68
C ALA A 45 3.50 -11.31 2.05
N GLU A 46 4.06 -12.51 2.23
CA GLU A 46 3.32 -13.67 2.67
C GLU A 46 2.79 -13.40 4.09
N PRO A 47 1.47 -13.50 4.30
CA PRO A 47 0.90 -13.30 5.62
C PRO A 47 1.20 -14.50 6.50
N SER A 48 1.69 -14.25 7.70
CA SER A 48 1.89 -15.28 8.72
C SER A 48 1.30 -14.86 10.07
N GLN A 49 1.06 -15.84 10.92
CA GLN A 49 0.59 -15.57 12.26
C GLN A 49 1.66 -14.83 13.06
N HIS A 50 1.26 -13.76 13.76
CA HIS A 50 2.19 -12.95 14.55
C HIS A 50 2.97 -13.77 15.60
N GLN A 51 4.26 -13.51 15.69
CA GLN A 51 5.20 -14.17 16.59
C GLN A 51 5.82 -13.13 17.55
N PRO A 52 6.25 -13.50 18.78
CA PRO A 52 6.26 -14.86 19.36
C PRO A 52 4.93 -15.30 19.99
N VAL A 53 3.98 -14.39 20.12
CA VAL A 53 2.67 -14.68 20.74
C VAL A 53 1.58 -14.27 19.76
N ALA A 54 0.80 -15.23 19.32
CA ALA A 54 -0.32 -14.99 18.43
C ALA A 54 -1.37 -14.07 19.07
N ASP A 55 -1.77 -13.04 18.36
CA ASP A 55 -2.77 -12.05 18.76
C ASP A 55 -3.65 -11.66 17.56
N LEU A 56 -4.23 -10.46 17.59
CA LEU A 56 -5.02 -9.91 16.49
C LEU A 56 -4.14 -9.21 15.44
N SER A 57 -2.90 -9.63 15.28
CA SER A 57 -1.98 -9.13 14.25
C SER A 57 -1.54 -10.25 13.32
N ILE A 58 -1.06 -9.86 12.16
CA ILE A 58 -0.35 -10.74 11.23
C ILE A 58 0.99 -10.11 10.88
N ASP A 59 1.96 -10.96 10.51
CA ASP A 59 3.25 -10.53 10.01
C ASP A 59 3.25 -10.66 8.48
N LEU A 60 3.71 -9.62 7.79
CA LEU A 60 4.00 -9.67 6.35
C LEU A 60 5.50 -9.81 6.19
N ILE A 61 5.93 -10.92 5.59
CA ILE A 61 7.34 -11.29 5.49
C ILE A 61 8.04 -10.50 4.38
N ALA A 62 9.15 -9.88 4.72
CA ALA A 62 10.04 -9.17 3.80
C ALA A 62 11.20 -10.06 3.32
N PRO A 63 11.90 -9.68 2.22
CA PRO A 63 11.58 -8.55 1.35
C PRO A 63 10.41 -8.83 0.43
N ALA A 64 9.56 -7.82 0.20
CA ALA A 64 8.44 -7.95 -0.71
C ALA A 64 8.49 -6.91 -1.83
N ARG A 65 7.99 -7.30 -2.99
CA ARG A 65 7.86 -6.44 -4.17
C ARG A 65 6.49 -6.60 -4.79
N ALA A 66 5.88 -5.48 -5.07
CA ALA A 66 4.59 -5.41 -5.73
C ALA A 66 4.57 -4.26 -6.74
N TYR A 67 3.63 -4.32 -7.68
CA TYR A 67 3.34 -3.24 -8.62
C TYR A 67 1.85 -2.96 -8.61
N ASP A 68 1.47 -1.71 -8.50
CA ASP A 68 0.09 -1.30 -8.66
C ASP A 68 -0.33 -1.23 -10.14
N HIS A 69 -1.61 -0.97 -10.38
CA HIS A 69 -2.14 -0.92 -11.75
C HIS A 69 -1.49 0.18 -12.61
N PRO A 70 -1.16 1.38 -12.09
CA PRO A 70 -0.39 2.39 -12.80
C PRO A 70 1.09 2.04 -13.06
N GLY A 71 1.59 0.90 -12.59
CA GLY A 71 2.98 0.47 -12.74
C GLY A 71 3.93 1.03 -11.68
N GLN A 72 3.42 1.55 -10.58
CA GLN A 72 4.24 2.04 -9.48
C GLN A 72 4.76 0.87 -8.65
N ARG A 73 6.06 0.89 -8.37
CA ARG A 73 6.70 -0.16 -7.60
C ARG A 73 6.54 0.07 -6.11
N ILE A 74 6.08 -0.95 -5.40
CA ILE A 74 6.04 -1.00 -3.94
C ILE A 74 7.14 -1.94 -3.45
N PHE A 75 8.00 -1.48 -2.55
CA PHE A 75 9.06 -2.28 -1.95
C PHE A 75 8.96 -2.26 -0.43
N ILE A 76 8.81 -3.44 0.17
CA ILE A 76 8.81 -3.64 1.62
C ILE A 76 10.15 -4.27 1.97
N GLY A 77 11.02 -3.51 2.63
CA GLY A 77 12.40 -3.94 2.95
C GLY A 77 12.53 -4.69 4.27
N THR A 78 11.58 -4.54 5.18
CA THR A 78 11.57 -5.18 6.52
C THR A 78 10.19 -5.74 6.82
N ASP A 79 10.14 -6.80 7.64
CA ASP A 79 8.89 -7.39 8.08
C ASP A 79 7.96 -6.34 8.69
N GLN A 80 6.67 -6.46 8.40
CA GLN A 80 5.63 -5.53 8.85
C GLN A 80 4.64 -6.27 9.75
N VAL A 81 4.37 -5.71 10.92
CA VAL A 81 3.31 -6.19 11.81
C VAL A 81 2.05 -5.40 11.53
N VAL A 82 0.99 -6.07 11.12
CA VAL A 82 -0.31 -5.47 10.78
C VAL A 82 -1.31 -5.78 11.86
N ASN A 83 -1.70 -4.77 12.63
CA ASN A 83 -2.71 -4.90 13.66
C ASN A 83 -4.12 -4.92 13.04
N LEU A 84 -4.85 -5.99 13.25
CA LEU A 84 -6.20 -6.21 12.74
C LEU A 84 -7.30 -5.97 13.79
N SER A 85 -6.96 -5.46 14.97
CA SER A 85 -7.96 -5.12 16.00
C SER A 85 -8.80 -3.89 15.65
N VAL A 86 -8.25 -3.02 14.80
CA VAL A 86 -8.89 -1.83 14.25
C VAL A 86 -8.66 -1.75 12.74
N ASP A 87 -9.56 -1.12 12.02
CA ASP A 87 -9.36 -0.82 10.60
C ASP A 87 -8.55 0.49 10.41
N HIS A 88 -8.26 0.84 9.17
CA HIS A 88 -7.50 2.04 8.83
C HIS A 88 -8.18 3.36 9.25
N ALA A 89 -9.48 3.34 9.52
CA ALA A 89 -10.22 4.49 10.05
C ALA A 89 -10.25 4.50 11.59
N GLY A 90 -9.59 3.54 12.26
CA GLY A 90 -9.57 3.40 13.71
C GLY A 90 -10.84 2.75 14.27
N ILE A 91 -11.68 2.15 13.44
CA ILE A 91 -12.90 1.48 13.88
C ILE A 91 -12.58 0.06 14.33
N PRO A 92 -13.02 -0.37 15.54
CA PRO A 92 -12.81 -1.74 16.00
C PRO A 92 -13.38 -2.78 15.03
N THR A 93 -12.62 -3.84 14.81
CA THR A 93 -13.01 -4.95 13.94
C THR A 93 -13.69 -6.09 14.69
N GLU A 94 -13.98 -5.91 15.97
CA GLU A 94 -14.64 -6.90 16.80
C GLU A 94 -15.98 -7.33 16.23
N VAL A 95 -16.29 -8.63 16.35
CA VAL A 95 -17.59 -9.21 15.97
C VAL A 95 -18.44 -9.30 17.22
N ALA A 96 -19.54 -8.55 17.24
CA ALA A 96 -20.35 -8.37 18.45
C ALA A 96 -21.23 -9.59 18.78
N SER A 97 -21.74 -10.30 17.75
CA SER A 97 -22.68 -11.41 17.94
C SER A 97 -22.01 -12.75 17.81
N SER A 98 -22.20 -13.66 18.77
CA SER A 98 -21.54 -14.98 18.84
C SER A 98 -21.82 -15.90 17.63
N GLY A 99 -22.90 -15.67 16.89
CA GLY A 99 -23.24 -16.41 15.67
C GLY A 99 -22.75 -15.77 14.39
N ASN A 100 -21.96 -14.70 14.48
CA ASN A 100 -21.53 -13.92 13.35
C ASN A 100 -20.02 -14.01 13.09
N GLU A 101 -19.66 -13.61 11.89
CA GLU A 101 -18.27 -13.44 11.44
C GLU A 101 -18.15 -12.21 10.57
N ARG A 102 -16.92 -11.79 10.32
CA ARG A 102 -16.58 -10.63 9.51
C ARG A 102 -15.32 -10.90 8.70
N TRP A 103 -15.35 -10.55 7.45
CA TRP A 103 -14.14 -10.50 6.64
C TRP A 103 -13.41 -9.19 6.82
N MET A 104 -12.11 -9.28 6.97
CA MET A 104 -11.16 -8.18 6.89
C MET A 104 -10.26 -8.42 5.70
N ALA A 105 -9.76 -7.36 5.12
CA ALA A 105 -8.79 -7.42 4.03
C ALA A 105 -7.62 -6.49 4.33
N VAL A 106 -6.43 -6.94 4.03
CA VAL A 106 -5.18 -6.17 4.11
C VAL A 106 -4.75 -5.82 2.70
N PHE A 107 -4.56 -4.53 2.47
CA PHE A 107 -4.13 -3.99 1.20
C PHE A 107 -2.79 -3.28 1.32
N LEU A 108 -2.05 -3.27 0.23
CA LEU A 108 -0.90 -2.39 0.00
C LEU A 108 -1.30 -1.28 -0.96
N GLN A 109 -0.89 -0.08 -0.66
CA GLN A 109 -1.07 1.08 -1.53
C GLN A 109 0.28 1.80 -1.69
N PHE A 110 0.58 2.22 -2.92
CA PHE A 110 1.72 3.08 -3.18
C PHE A 110 1.48 4.46 -2.56
N GLU A 111 2.52 5.01 -1.94
CA GLU A 111 2.49 6.34 -1.36
C GLU A 111 3.75 7.12 -1.75
N ARG A 112 3.65 8.44 -1.85
CA ARG A 112 4.79 9.34 -1.96
C ARG A 112 4.86 10.23 -0.74
N MET A 113 5.98 10.19 -0.06
CA MET A 113 6.25 11.04 1.08
C MET A 113 7.16 12.20 0.67
N LEU A 114 6.74 13.42 1.02
CA LEU A 114 7.62 14.58 0.89
C LEU A 114 8.65 14.56 2.00
N SER A 115 9.93 14.66 1.64
CA SER A 115 11.05 14.62 2.58
C SER A 115 12.08 15.74 2.29
N ASP A 116 13.07 15.87 3.18
CA ASP A 116 14.10 16.91 3.14
C ASP A 116 13.48 18.32 3.06
N PRO A 117 12.80 18.77 4.14
CA PRO A 117 12.21 20.10 4.21
C PRO A 117 13.28 21.18 4.18
N ARG A 118 13.13 22.15 3.30
CA ARG A 118 14.03 23.31 3.15
C ARG A 118 13.23 24.60 3.19
N THR A 119 13.90 25.70 3.44
CA THR A 119 13.30 27.03 3.34
C THR A 119 13.73 27.67 2.01
N ASP A 120 12.78 28.09 1.21
CA ASP A 120 13.05 28.78 -0.05
C ASP A 120 13.46 30.24 0.17
N GLY A 121 13.77 30.96 -0.93
CA GLY A 121 14.14 32.37 -0.88
C GLY A 121 13.03 33.33 -0.39
N ASN A 122 11.77 32.84 -0.28
CA ASN A 122 10.61 33.57 0.23
C ASN A 122 10.26 33.19 1.66
N SER A 123 11.13 32.44 2.37
CA SER A 123 10.93 31.91 3.72
C SER A 123 9.76 30.93 3.84
N GLN A 124 9.38 30.26 2.73
CA GLN A 124 8.38 29.22 2.73
C GLN A 124 9.04 27.85 2.84
N GLN A 125 8.37 26.92 3.55
CA GLN A 125 8.82 25.54 3.60
C GLN A 125 8.51 24.84 2.28
N VAL A 126 9.55 24.28 1.67
CA VAL A 126 9.48 23.46 0.47
C VAL A 126 10.13 22.11 0.75
N PHE A 127 9.76 21.07 -0.02
CA PHE A 127 10.34 19.75 0.13
C PHE A 127 11.19 19.42 -1.08
N PHE A 128 12.44 19.05 -0.85
CA PHE A 128 13.41 18.80 -1.91
C PHE A 128 13.29 17.37 -2.50
N ARG A 129 12.75 16.42 -1.74
CA ARG A 129 12.65 15.02 -2.14
C ARG A 129 11.21 14.53 -2.05
N ARG A 130 10.89 13.61 -2.96
CA ARG A 130 9.67 12.79 -2.93
C ARG A 130 10.12 11.34 -2.85
N ASP A 131 10.08 10.78 -1.65
CA ASP A 131 10.47 9.39 -1.44
C ASP A 131 9.30 8.46 -1.74
N GLU A 132 9.56 7.39 -2.48
CA GLU A 132 8.59 6.33 -2.67
C GLU A 132 8.41 5.54 -1.37
N SER A 133 7.18 5.29 -1.02
CA SER A 133 6.76 4.62 0.20
C SER A 133 5.55 3.73 -0.08
N PHE A 134 5.02 3.13 0.95
CA PHE A 134 3.80 2.36 0.89
C PHE A 134 2.98 2.55 2.15
N GLN A 135 1.68 2.36 2.02
CA GLN A 135 0.76 2.29 3.14
C GLN A 135 0.13 0.90 3.20
N ILE A 136 -0.03 0.37 4.41
CA ILE A 136 -0.80 -0.84 4.67
C ILE A 136 -2.18 -0.41 5.16
N ILE A 137 -3.21 -0.83 4.44
CA ILE A 137 -4.59 -0.44 4.71
C ILE A 137 -5.36 -1.68 5.15
N VAL A 138 -5.96 -1.61 6.34
CA VAL A 138 -6.86 -2.64 6.84
C VAL A 138 -8.29 -2.17 6.62
N ARG A 139 -9.09 -2.96 5.92
CA ARG A 139 -10.52 -2.71 5.70
C ARG A 139 -11.35 -3.84 6.28
N GLN A 140 -12.57 -3.53 6.69
CA GLN A 140 -13.51 -4.52 7.22
C GLN A 140 -14.83 -4.49 6.43
N ALA A 141 -15.41 -5.66 6.23
CA ALA A 141 -16.75 -5.79 5.70
C ALA A 141 -17.81 -5.72 6.81
N ALA A 142 -19.06 -5.67 6.44
CA ALA A 142 -20.14 -5.77 7.40
C ALA A 142 -20.15 -7.14 8.11
N GLU A 143 -20.54 -7.15 9.37
CA GLU A 143 -20.78 -8.37 10.14
C GLU A 143 -21.94 -9.16 9.54
N GLY A 144 -21.79 -10.46 9.41
CA GLY A 144 -22.81 -11.36 8.88
C GLY A 144 -22.84 -12.70 9.62
N VAL A 145 -23.90 -13.46 9.41
CA VAL A 145 -24.01 -14.82 9.99
C VAL A 145 -22.89 -15.72 9.45
N ILE A 146 -22.39 -16.60 10.30
CA ILE A 146 -21.32 -17.57 9.94
C ILE A 146 -21.65 -18.27 8.63
N GLY A 147 -20.71 -18.21 7.67
CA GLY A 147 -20.83 -18.77 6.33
C GLY A 147 -21.51 -17.86 5.30
N SER A 148 -22.00 -16.67 5.71
CA SER A 148 -22.68 -15.73 4.80
C SER A 148 -22.11 -14.31 4.80
N ALA A 149 -21.09 -14.04 5.61
CA ALA A 149 -20.44 -12.73 5.63
C ALA A 149 -19.78 -12.41 4.26
N GLY A 150 -20.08 -11.23 3.72
CA GLY A 150 -19.47 -10.76 2.47
C GLY A 150 -18.01 -10.35 2.67
N LYS A 151 -17.21 -10.49 1.61
CA LYS A 151 -15.82 -10.02 1.60
C LYS A 151 -15.74 -8.50 1.38
N VAL A 152 -14.60 -7.93 1.74
CA VAL A 152 -14.28 -6.54 1.45
C VAL A 152 -14.14 -6.37 -0.06
N PRO A 153 -14.81 -5.38 -0.69
CA PRO A 153 -14.63 -5.12 -2.11
C PRO A 153 -13.22 -4.61 -2.42
N LEU A 154 -12.72 -4.96 -3.60
CA LEU A 154 -11.46 -4.41 -4.11
C LEU A 154 -11.65 -2.94 -4.43
N VAL A 155 -10.63 -2.14 -4.14
CA VAL A 155 -10.59 -0.70 -4.40
C VAL A 155 -9.48 -0.42 -5.42
N GLU A 156 -9.75 0.44 -6.39
CA GLU A 156 -8.76 0.83 -7.39
C GLU A 156 -7.55 1.51 -6.72
N GLY A 157 -6.35 1.12 -7.14
CA GLY A 157 -5.09 1.62 -6.56
C GLY A 157 -4.64 0.89 -5.30
N GLU A 158 -5.41 -0.07 -4.80
CA GLU A 158 -5.04 -0.91 -3.66
C GLU A 158 -4.79 -2.36 -4.13
N LEU A 159 -3.71 -2.96 -3.63
CA LEU A 159 -3.36 -4.36 -3.90
C LEU A 159 -3.78 -5.24 -2.72
N LEU A 160 -4.67 -6.18 -2.94
CA LEU A 160 -5.05 -7.13 -1.91
C LEU A 160 -3.87 -8.05 -1.58
N VAL A 161 -3.47 -8.06 -0.32
CA VAL A 161 -2.46 -8.99 0.22
C VAL A 161 -3.14 -10.26 0.70
N CYS A 162 -4.12 -10.13 1.59
CA CYS A 162 -4.86 -11.28 2.11
C CYS A 162 -6.24 -10.88 2.64
N ASP A 163 -7.13 -11.86 2.65
CA ASP A 163 -8.39 -11.80 3.38
C ASP A 163 -8.26 -12.58 4.70
N VAL A 164 -8.79 -12.01 5.77
CA VAL A 164 -8.77 -12.61 7.11
C VAL A 164 -10.19 -12.69 7.64
N LEU A 165 -10.59 -13.90 8.05
CA LEU A 165 -11.90 -14.14 8.66
C LEU A 165 -11.78 -14.01 10.19
N ARG A 166 -12.59 -13.15 10.78
CA ARG A 166 -12.70 -12.97 12.23
C ARG A 166 -14.07 -13.40 12.72
N ARG A 167 -14.09 -14.18 13.81
CA ARG A 167 -15.30 -14.64 14.51
C ARG A 167 -15.43 -14.01 15.88
N ALA A 168 -16.63 -13.98 16.41
CA ALA A 168 -16.89 -13.47 17.74
C ALA A 168 -16.08 -14.23 18.81
N GLY A 169 -15.51 -13.49 19.76
CA GLY A 169 -14.71 -14.06 20.85
C GLY A 169 -13.35 -14.65 20.46
N GLN A 170 -12.92 -14.48 19.20
CA GLN A 170 -11.63 -14.98 18.74
C GLN A 170 -10.49 -14.07 19.24
N PRO A 171 -9.55 -14.59 20.08
CA PRO A 171 -8.51 -13.77 20.69
C PRO A 171 -7.29 -13.55 19.78
N GLN A 172 -7.18 -14.30 18.69
CA GLN A 172 -6.04 -14.28 17.77
C GLN A 172 -6.49 -14.54 16.35
N ILE A 173 -5.70 -14.07 15.39
CA ILE A 173 -5.86 -14.40 13.98
C ILE A 173 -5.26 -15.78 13.73
N ILE A 174 -5.95 -16.60 12.96
CA ILE A 174 -5.47 -17.90 12.49
C ILE A 174 -5.21 -17.75 10.98
N CYS A 175 -3.94 -17.69 10.61
CA CYS A 175 -3.56 -17.77 9.21
C CYS A 175 -3.64 -19.23 8.77
N PRO A 176 -4.39 -19.56 7.70
CA PRO A 176 -4.25 -20.87 7.09
C PRO A 176 -2.83 -20.99 6.55
N GLY A 177 -2.13 -22.06 6.98
CA GLY A 177 -0.78 -22.38 6.51
C GLY A 177 -0.75 -22.79 5.04
#